data_5c750401c0423246df712af3cc4e6b27
#
_entry.id   5c750401c0423246df712af3cc4e6b27
#
_cell.length_a   1.000
_cell.length_b   1.000
_cell.length_c   1.000
_cell.angle_alpha   90.00
_cell.angle_beta   90.00
_cell.angle_gamma   90.00
#
_symmetry.space_group_name_H-M   'P 1'
#
loop_
_entity.id
_entity.type
_entity.pdbx_description
1 polymer ?
#
loop_
_entity_poly.entity_id
_entity_poly.type
_entity_poly.pdbx_seq_one_letter_code
_entity_poly.pdbx_strand_id
1 'polypeptide(L)'
;LNHISLDESKMTVIPNPVDPTFKKSPKDFNQHKPRILHIGTLSRKNLNRSICALEGINCHLRIIGNIDETTKKLLLEKGIEYSCNSNLTHRQIVDEYCKADIINFPSLFEGFGMPIIEGQAIGRVVVTSNIPPMIDIAGDGAAIVDPYSVDSIHHIYSKIITDNNYRNNIITKGLKNAERFKVETIAKLYLNIYNQIEIEK
;
A
#
# COMPACT_ATOMS: atom_id res chain seq x y z
N LEU A 1 -7.99 -1.64 32.83
CA LEU A 1 -8.00 -2.70 31.84
C LEU A 1 -7.31 -3.91 32.47
N ASN A 2 -8.05 -4.96 32.77
CA ASN A 2 -7.48 -6.22 33.24
C ASN A 2 -6.63 -6.79 32.11
N HIS A 3 -5.31 -6.84 32.30
CA HIS A 3 -4.42 -7.55 31.41
C HIS A 3 -4.71 -9.04 31.54
N ILE A 4 -5.34 -9.62 30.53
CA ILE A 4 -5.44 -11.08 30.41
C ILE A 4 -4.04 -11.55 30.05
N SER A 5 -3.38 -12.28 30.94
CA SER A 5 -2.13 -12.98 30.62
C SER A 5 -2.49 -14.14 29.70
N LEU A 6 -2.25 -13.96 28.40
CA LEU A 6 -2.38 -15.03 27.42
C LEU A 6 -1.05 -15.75 27.28
N ASP A 7 -1.11 -17.07 27.20
CA ASP A 7 0.05 -17.89 26.85
C ASP A 7 0.36 -17.70 25.36
N GLU A 8 1.48 -17.06 25.06
CA GLU A 8 1.89 -16.75 23.67
C GLU A 8 2.01 -18.02 22.81
N SER A 9 2.32 -19.19 23.43
CA SER A 9 2.40 -20.46 22.72
C SER A 9 1.04 -20.92 22.14
N LYS A 10 -0.06 -20.37 22.66
CA LYS A 10 -1.43 -20.64 22.20
C LYS A 10 -1.97 -19.60 21.23
N MET A 11 -1.12 -18.64 20.79
CA MET A 11 -1.50 -17.60 19.85
C MET A 11 -0.87 -17.85 18.49
N THR A 12 -1.70 -17.84 17.45
CA THR A 12 -1.24 -17.91 16.07
C THR A 12 -1.77 -16.71 15.29
N VAL A 13 -0.87 -15.98 14.66
CA VAL A 13 -1.23 -14.85 13.81
C VAL A 13 -1.44 -15.33 12.37
N ILE A 14 -2.66 -15.15 11.86
CA ILE A 14 -3.00 -15.40 10.47
C ILE A 14 -3.27 -14.05 9.80
N PRO A 15 -2.56 -13.71 8.71
CA PRO A 15 -2.76 -12.44 8.02
C PRO A 15 -4.10 -12.41 7.26
N ASN A 16 -4.55 -11.20 6.91
CA ASN A 16 -5.71 -11.01 6.05
C ASN A 16 -5.40 -11.48 4.62
N PRO A 17 -6.35 -12.11 3.92
CA PRO A 17 -6.21 -12.42 2.51
C PRO A 17 -6.37 -11.15 1.64
N VAL A 18 -5.73 -11.15 0.47
CA VAL A 18 -6.05 -10.19 -0.60
C VAL A 18 -7.32 -10.65 -1.32
N ASP A 19 -8.20 -9.69 -1.63
CA ASP A 19 -9.41 -9.99 -2.41
C ASP A 19 -9.01 -10.47 -3.83
N PRO A 20 -9.57 -11.59 -4.34
CA PRO A 20 -9.23 -12.15 -5.64
C PRO A 20 -9.50 -11.24 -6.85
N THR A 21 -10.25 -10.16 -6.67
CA THR A 21 -10.45 -9.15 -7.72
C THR A 21 -9.19 -8.33 -7.98
N PHE A 22 -8.29 -8.21 -6.99
CA PHE A 22 -6.96 -7.62 -7.17
C PHE A 22 -6.01 -8.65 -7.77
N LYS A 23 -6.05 -8.80 -9.08
CA LYS A 23 -5.21 -9.73 -9.84
C LYS A 23 -4.30 -8.98 -10.81
N LYS A 24 -3.19 -9.62 -11.16
CA LYS A 24 -2.18 -9.04 -12.06
C LYS A 24 -2.83 -8.42 -13.29
N SER A 25 -2.58 -7.13 -13.47
CA SER A 25 -3.05 -6.31 -14.60
C SER A 25 -1.85 -5.63 -15.25
N PRO A 26 -1.38 -6.14 -16.40
CA PRO A 26 -0.24 -5.54 -17.09
C PRO A 26 -0.49 -4.07 -17.44
N LYS A 27 0.51 -3.23 -17.20
CA LYS A 27 0.48 -1.81 -17.54
C LYS A 27 1.91 -1.31 -17.72
N ASP A 28 2.14 -0.55 -18.78
CA ASP A 28 3.38 0.19 -18.96
C ASP A 28 3.43 1.38 -17.99
N PHE A 29 4.57 1.53 -17.33
CA PHE A 29 4.79 2.62 -16.40
C PHE A 29 4.92 3.95 -17.15
N ASN A 30 4.11 4.94 -16.79
CA ASN A 30 4.22 6.27 -17.37
C ASN A 30 5.35 7.07 -16.69
N GLN A 31 6.54 7.00 -17.24
CA GLN A 31 7.72 7.68 -16.68
C GLN A 31 7.63 9.20 -16.75
N HIS A 32 6.91 9.75 -17.73
CA HIS A 32 6.82 11.22 -17.92
C HIS A 32 5.83 11.86 -16.94
N LYS A 33 4.74 11.17 -16.64
CA LYS A 33 3.70 11.67 -15.73
C LYS A 33 3.00 10.50 -15.02
N PRO A 34 3.68 9.87 -14.05
CA PRO A 34 3.11 8.73 -13.34
C PRO A 34 1.84 9.10 -12.58
N ARG A 35 0.86 8.18 -12.61
CA ARG A 35 -0.36 8.28 -11.79
C ARG A 35 -0.09 7.64 -10.44
N ILE A 36 -0.08 8.45 -9.39
CA ILE A 36 0.17 8.04 -8.01
C ILE A 36 -1.18 7.93 -7.29
N LEU A 37 -1.54 6.74 -6.85
CA LEU A 37 -2.79 6.48 -6.13
C LEU A 37 -2.56 6.55 -4.63
N HIS A 38 -3.30 7.43 -3.95
CA HIS A 38 -3.33 7.55 -2.49
C HIS A 38 -4.73 7.26 -1.96
N ILE A 39 -4.85 6.33 -0.98
CA ILE A 39 -6.14 5.86 -0.48
C ILE A 39 -6.32 6.24 0.98
N GLY A 40 -7.39 7.00 1.22
CA GLY A 40 -7.75 7.51 2.54
C GLY A 40 -7.09 8.84 2.85
N THR A 41 -7.82 9.69 3.60
CA THR A 41 -7.43 11.07 3.89
C THR A 41 -7.35 11.37 5.39
N LEU A 42 -7.50 10.35 6.24
CA LEU A 42 -7.25 10.49 7.68
C LEU A 42 -5.80 10.88 7.92
N SER A 43 -5.52 11.64 8.98
CA SER A 43 -4.17 12.14 9.30
C SER A 43 -3.09 11.05 9.31
N ARG A 44 -3.43 9.84 9.81
CA ARG A 44 -2.52 8.69 9.81
C ARG A 44 -2.12 8.19 8.43
N LYS A 45 -2.90 8.51 7.37
CA LYS A 45 -2.59 8.15 5.97
C LYS A 45 -1.48 9.01 5.36
N ASN A 46 -1.09 10.08 6.04
CA ASN A 46 0.09 10.89 5.74
C ASN A 46 0.04 11.60 4.38
N LEU A 47 -1.17 11.99 3.93
CA LEU A 47 -1.38 12.63 2.63
C LEU A 47 -0.57 13.92 2.50
N ASN A 48 -0.57 14.77 3.52
CA ASN A 48 0.09 16.08 3.45
C ASN A 48 1.61 15.96 3.24
N ARG A 49 2.30 15.01 3.92
CA ARG A 49 3.73 14.76 3.64
C ARG A 49 3.96 14.20 2.25
N SER A 50 3.06 13.35 1.76
CA SER A 50 3.12 12.84 0.39
C SER A 50 3.00 13.98 -0.62
N ILE A 51 2.10 14.94 -0.41
CA ILE A 51 1.95 16.14 -1.26
C ILE A 51 3.24 16.96 -1.26
N CYS A 52 3.81 17.25 -0.08
CA CYS A 52 5.09 17.96 0.01
C CYS A 52 6.22 17.22 -0.71
N ALA A 53 6.25 15.90 -0.60
CA ALA A 53 7.28 15.07 -1.25
C ALA A 53 7.13 14.98 -2.78
N LEU A 54 5.98 15.34 -3.33
CA LEU A 54 5.74 15.36 -4.77
C LEU A 54 6.09 16.72 -5.42
N GLU A 55 6.47 17.74 -4.64
CA GLU A 55 6.88 19.03 -5.17
C GLU A 55 8.01 18.86 -6.20
N GLY A 56 7.86 19.46 -7.37
CA GLY A 56 8.83 19.37 -8.47
C GLY A 56 8.77 18.06 -9.29
N ILE A 57 7.96 17.09 -8.91
CA ILE A 57 7.75 15.85 -9.66
C ILE A 57 6.54 16.02 -10.60
N ASN A 58 6.76 15.88 -11.90
CA ASN A 58 5.65 15.86 -12.87
C ASN A 58 4.84 14.57 -12.72
N CYS A 59 3.71 14.62 -12.02
CA CYS A 59 2.86 13.46 -11.75
C CYS A 59 1.38 13.85 -11.72
N HIS A 60 0.49 12.86 -11.65
CA HIS A 60 -0.92 13.05 -11.31
C HIS A 60 -1.23 12.32 -10.02
N LEU A 61 -1.58 13.06 -8.97
CA LEU A 61 -1.98 12.48 -7.68
C LEU A 61 -3.48 12.15 -7.69
N ARG A 62 -3.79 10.87 -7.67
CA ARG A 62 -5.15 10.36 -7.53
C ARG A 62 -5.45 10.09 -6.07
N ILE A 63 -6.41 10.79 -5.48
CA ILE A 63 -6.80 10.67 -4.08
C ILE A 63 -8.17 10.00 -4.00
N ILE A 64 -8.28 8.93 -3.19
CA ILE A 64 -9.55 8.32 -2.83
C ILE A 64 -9.86 8.68 -1.38
N GLY A 65 -10.88 9.52 -1.20
CA GLY A 65 -11.31 10.08 0.06
C GLY A 65 -11.72 11.54 -0.09
N ASN A 66 -12.22 12.15 0.97
CA ASN A 66 -12.54 13.57 1.00
C ASN A 66 -11.33 14.37 1.47
N ILE A 67 -11.03 15.46 0.83
CA ILE A 67 -9.99 16.41 1.24
C ILE A 67 -10.61 17.72 1.70
N ASP A 68 -10.01 18.32 2.73
CA ASP A 68 -10.40 19.62 3.26
C ASP A 68 -9.77 20.79 2.48
N GLU A 69 -10.18 22.00 2.78
CA GLU A 69 -9.66 23.21 2.14
C GLU A 69 -8.16 23.42 2.41
N THR A 70 -7.67 22.99 3.57
CA THR A 70 -6.24 23.07 3.90
C THR A 70 -5.41 22.18 2.97
N THR A 71 -5.86 20.96 2.73
CA THR A 71 -5.21 20.02 1.79
C THR A 71 -5.29 20.53 0.35
N LYS A 72 -6.42 21.12 -0.07
CA LYS A 72 -6.54 21.74 -1.40
C LYS A 72 -5.57 22.90 -1.59
N LYS A 73 -5.44 23.75 -0.57
CA LYS A 73 -4.49 24.86 -0.58
C LYS A 73 -3.05 24.36 -0.70
N LEU A 74 -2.68 23.32 0.06
CA LEU A 74 -1.36 22.70 0.00
C LEU A 74 -1.07 22.12 -1.40
N LEU A 75 -2.02 21.43 -2.02
CA LEU A 75 -1.90 20.90 -3.39
C LEU A 75 -1.63 22.01 -4.41
N LEU A 76 -2.35 23.13 -4.29
CA LEU A 76 -2.16 24.30 -5.14
C LEU A 76 -0.79 24.95 -4.91
N GLU A 77 -0.40 25.17 -3.67
CA GLU A 77 0.91 25.78 -3.29
C GLU A 77 2.09 24.93 -3.81
N LYS A 78 1.95 23.60 -3.79
CA LYS A 78 2.97 22.67 -4.29
C LYS A 78 2.88 22.39 -5.79
N GLY A 79 1.91 22.98 -6.48
CA GLY A 79 1.73 22.81 -7.92
C GLY A 79 1.39 21.38 -8.34
N ILE A 80 0.72 20.61 -7.47
CA ILE A 80 0.41 19.19 -7.73
C ILE A 80 -0.89 19.08 -8.52
N GLU A 81 -0.83 18.48 -9.70
CA GLU A 81 -2.03 18.08 -10.43
C GLU A 81 -2.68 16.88 -9.76
N TYR A 82 -3.96 17.00 -9.44
CA TYR A 82 -4.67 15.96 -8.72
C TYR A 82 -6.10 15.75 -9.19
N SER A 83 -6.64 14.60 -8.82
CA SER A 83 -8.08 14.32 -8.83
C SER A 83 -8.48 13.59 -7.55
N CYS A 84 -9.68 13.89 -7.05
CA CYS A 84 -10.19 13.37 -5.79
C CYS A 84 -11.61 12.83 -5.98
N ASN A 85 -11.90 11.66 -5.41
CA ASN A 85 -13.23 11.08 -5.32
C ASN A 85 -13.39 10.32 -4.02
N SER A 86 -14.61 10.31 -3.51
CA SER A 86 -15.04 9.48 -2.38
C SER A 86 -16.19 8.55 -2.80
N ASN A 87 -16.53 7.62 -1.93
CA ASN A 87 -17.66 6.71 -2.12
C ASN A 87 -17.60 5.85 -3.40
N LEU A 88 -16.40 5.44 -3.78
CA LEU A 88 -16.20 4.51 -4.88
C LEU A 88 -16.69 3.11 -4.50
N THR A 89 -17.32 2.43 -5.44
CA THR A 89 -17.64 1.00 -5.31
C THR A 89 -16.34 0.19 -5.31
N HIS A 90 -16.37 -1.04 -4.80
CA HIS A 90 -15.23 -1.95 -4.82
C HIS A 90 -14.61 -2.09 -6.23
N ARG A 91 -15.44 -2.29 -7.25
CA ARG A 91 -15.00 -2.37 -8.65
C ARG A 91 -14.24 -1.11 -9.09
N GLN A 92 -14.77 0.07 -8.76
CA GLN A 92 -14.10 1.33 -9.08
C GLN A 92 -12.76 1.47 -8.36
N ILE A 93 -12.65 0.99 -7.11
CA ILE A 93 -11.38 0.95 -6.39
C ILE A 93 -10.36 0.07 -7.12
N VAL A 94 -10.74 -1.16 -7.49
CA VAL A 94 -9.87 -2.05 -8.28
C VAL A 94 -9.43 -1.39 -9.60
N ASP A 95 -10.35 -0.71 -10.30
CA ASP A 95 -10.03 0.03 -11.53
C ASP A 95 -9.03 1.16 -11.29
N GLU A 96 -9.09 1.86 -10.14
CA GLU A 96 -8.10 2.89 -9.79
C GLU A 96 -6.70 2.29 -9.56
N TYR A 97 -6.61 1.13 -8.91
CA TYR A 97 -5.34 0.41 -8.77
C TYR A 97 -4.78 -0.04 -10.14
N CYS A 98 -5.64 -0.53 -11.04
CA CYS A 98 -5.24 -0.91 -12.40
C CYS A 98 -4.69 0.28 -13.20
N LYS A 99 -5.23 1.48 -13.02
CA LYS A 99 -4.81 2.72 -13.69
C LYS A 99 -3.58 3.35 -13.05
N ALA A 100 -3.27 3.04 -11.80
CA ALA A 100 -2.13 3.60 -11.08
C ALA A 100 -0.79 3.11 -11.66
N ASP A 101 0.25 3.90 -11.51
CA ASP A 101 1.65 3.54 -11.71
C ASP A 101 2.31 3.23 -10.37
N ILE A 102 1.96 3.99 -9.33
CA ILE A 102 2.49 3.87 -7.97
C ILE A 102 1.32 3.86 -6.99
N ILE A 103 1.33 2.91 -6.06
CA ILE A 103 0.45 2.90 -4.89
C ILE A 103 1.20 3.58 -3.75
N ASN A 104 0.66 4.71 -3.29
CA ASN A 104 1.25 5.52 -2.24
C ASN A 104 0.58 5.26 -0.90
N PHE A 105 1.31 4.61 0.00
CA PHE A 105 0.80 4.20 1.31
C PHE A 105 1.83 4.42 2.45
N PRO A 106 2.43 5.62 2.59
CA PRO A 106 3.38 5.92 3.65
C PRO A 106 2.66 6.27 4.97
N SER A 107 1.76 5.41 5.42
CA SER A 107 0.95 5.63 6.62
C SER A 107 1.81 5.68 7.87
N LEU A 108 1.35 6.44 8.87
CA LEU A 108 2.01 6.56 10.18
C LEU A 108 1.64 5.40 11.11
N PHE A 109 0.46 4.82 10.89
CA PHE A 109 -0.07 3.71 11.68
C PHE A 109 -1.13 2.95 10.90
N GLU A 110 -1.08 1.62 10.95
CA GLU A 110 -2.09 0.71 10.39
C GLU A 110 -2.23 -0.55 11.24
N GLY A 111 -3.38 -1.19 11.17
CA GLY A 111 -3.57 -2.51 11.77
C GLY A 111 -3.01 -3.64 10.90
N PHE A 112 -2.94 -3.44 9.57
CA PHE A 112 -2.42 -4.43 8.62
C PHE A 112 -1.73 -3.77 7.42
N GLY A 113 -2.49 -3.07 6.55
CA GLY A 113 -1.94 -2.46 5.34
C GLY A 113 -2.47 -3.11 4.05
N MET A 114 -3.78 -3.30 3.94
CA MET A 114 -4.42 -3.87 2.75
C MET A 114 -3.91 -3.24 1.43
N PRO A 115 -3.77 -1.90 1.31
CA PRO A 115 -3.28 -1.31 0.06
C PRO A 115 -1.90 -1.81 -0.39
N ILE A 116 -1.08 -2.34 0.50
CA ILE A 116 0.21 -2.92 0.14
C ILE A 116 0.01 -4.19 -0.68
N ILE A 117 -0.73 -5.16 -0.14
CA ILE A 117 -0.95 -6.45 -0.80
C ILE A 117 -1.84 -6.31 -2.04
N GLU A 118 -2.80 -5.40 -2.06
CA GLU A 118 -3.64 -5.06 -3.21
C GLU A 118 -2.78 -4.51 -4.38
N GLY A 119 -1.91 -3.54 -4.08
CA GLY A 119 -0.99 -2.98 -5.06
C GLY A 119 0.01 -4.00 -5.61
N GLN A 120 0.56 -4.84 -4.74
CA GLN A 120 1.47 -5.93 -5.11
C GLN A 120 0.78 -6.99 -5.99
N ALA A 121 -0.45 -7.39 -5.64
CA ALA A 121 -1.22 -8.39 -6.39
C ALA A 121 -1.55 -7.92 -7.83
N ILE A 122 -1.85 -6.62 -8.00
CA ILE A 122 -2.07 -6.02 -9.32
C ILE A 122 -0.76 -5.84 -10.11
N GLY A 123 0.39 -5.84 -9.43
CA GLY A 123 1.69 -5.62 -10.05
C GLY A 123 2.02 -4.13 -10.20
N ARG A 124 1.73 -3.34 -9.18
CA ARG A 124 2.15 -1.92 -9.09
C ARG A 124 3.31 -1.77 -8.12
N VAL A 125 4.09 -0.72 -8.32
CA VAL A 125 5.05 -0.31 -7.30
C VAL A 125 4.28 0.20 -6.10
N VAL A 126 4.63 -0.29 -4.92
CA VAL A 126 4.07 0.18 -3.66
C VAL A 126 5.13 0.96 -2.90
N VAL A 127 4.78 2.17 -2.46
CA VAL A 127 5.57 2.97 -1.51
C VAL A 127 4.90 2.84 -0.15
N THR A 128 5.65 2.39 0.86
CA THR A 128 5.10 2.22 2.22
C THR A 128 6.14 2.51 3.30
N SER A 129 5.68 2.60 4.54
CA SER A 129 6.47 3.01 5.69
C SER A 129 7.38 1.90 6.22
N ASN A 130 8.51 2.30 6.81
CA ASN A 130 9.43 1.43 7.56
C ASN A 130 8.92 1.06 8.96
N ILE A 131 7.61 1.13 9.20
CA ILE A 131 6.96 0.91 10.49
C ILE A 131 6.15 -0.39 10.44
N PRO A 132 6.27 -1.30 11.45
CA PRO A 132 5.36 -2.44 11.56
C PRO A 132 3.89 -2.02 11.73
N PRO A 133 2.92 -2.80 11.18
CA PRO A 133 3.12 -4.04 10.44
C PRO A 133 3.44 -3.85 8.95
N MET A 134 3.47 -2.60 8.45
CA MET A 134 3.56 -2.29 7.02
C MET A 134 4.82 -2.86 6.36
N ILE A 135 5.97 -2.75 7.03
CA ILE A 135 7.23 -3.30 6.52
C ILE A 135 7.18 -4.84 6.44
N ASP A 136 6.56 -5.50 7.42
CA ASP A 136 6.46 -6.96 7.47
C ASP A 136 5.50 -7.50 6.40
N ILE A 137 4.41 -6.78 6.17
CA ILE A 137 3.43 -7.11 5.13
C ILE A 137 4.02 -6.87 3.75
N ALA A 138 4.77 -5.80 3.57
CA ALA A 138 5.40 -5.45 2.30
C ALA A 138 6.49 -6.44 1.87
N GLY A 139 7.21 -7.02 2.82
CA GLY A 139 8.39 -7.81 2.55
C GLY A 139 9.37 -7.03 1.66
N ASP A 140 10.09 -7.73 0.78
CA ASP A 140 10.99 -7.10 -0.20
C ASP A 140 10.28 -6.46 -1.41
N GLY A 141 8.94 -6.50 -1.45
CA GLY A 141 8.13 -6.13 -2.61
C GLY A 141 7.60 -4.70 -2.61
N ALA A 142 8.17 -3.80 -1.80
CA ALA A 142 7.79 -2.40 -1.77
C ALA A 142 9.00 -1.47 -1.63
N ALA A 143 8.83 -0.22 -2.04
CA ALA A 143 9.78 0.84 -1.78
C ALA A 143 9.51 1.41 -0.37
N ILE A 144 10.46 1.22 0.53
CA ILE A 144 10.32 1.56 1.94
C ILE A 144 10.81 2.98 2.20
N VAL A 145 10.02 3.76 2.95
CA VAL A 145 10.34 5.15 3.31
C VAL A 145 10.24 5.37 4.81
N ASP A 146 10.95 6.36 5.31
CA ASP A 146 10.63 6.99 6.59
C ASP A 146 9.40 7.90 6.38
N PRO A 147 8.22 7.58 6.95
CA PRO A 147 7.02 8.34 6.71
C PRO A 147 7.02 9.72 7.38
N TYR A 148 7.99 9.99 8.26
CA TYR A 148 8.15 11.30 8.90
C TYR A 148 9.06 12.23 8.10
N SER A 149 9.83 11.71 7.12
CA SER A 149 10.76 12.46 6.29
C SER A 149 10.20 12.70 4.88
N VAL A 150 9.92 13.97 4.55
CA VAL A 150 9.54 14.40 3.21
C VAL A 150 10.62 14.03 2.20
N ASP A 151 11.90 14.23 2.55
CA ASP A 151 13.04 13.93 1.68
C ASP A 151 13.17 12.43 1.38
N SER A 152 12.92 11.57 2.38
CA SER A 152 12.90 10.11 2.18
C SER A 152 11.84 9.71 1.16
N ILE A 153 10.63 10.27 1.29
CA ILE A 153 9.51 9.99 0.39
C ILE A 153 9.81 10.53 -1.01
N HIS A 154 10.31 11.77 -1.12
CA HIS A 154 10.69 12.40 -2.39
C HIS A 154 11.77 11.60 -3.13
N HIS A 155 12.83 11.21 -2.41
CA HIS A 155 13.92 10.41 -2.98
C HIS A 155 13.41 9.10 -3.59
N ILE A 156 12.51 8.42 -2.90
CA ILE A 156 11.94 7.14 -3.39
C ILE A 156 11.07 7.37 -4.63
N TYR A 157 10.25 8.42 -4.69
CA TYR A 157 9.48 8.72 -5.90
C TYR A 157 10.42 8.96 -7.09
N SER A 158 11.44 9.80 -6.90
CA SER A 158 12.44 10.10 -7.94
C SER A 158 13.14 8.82 -8.42
N LYS A 159 13.54 7.94 -7.49
CA LYS A 159 14.17 6.67 -7.81
C LYS A 159 13.24 5.73 -8.59
N ILE A 160 11.98 5.59 -8.18
CA ILE A 160 10.98 4.76 -8.88
C ILE A 160 10.79 5.27 -10.31
N ILE A 161 10.75 6.58 -10.52
CA ILE A 161 10.49 7.19 -11.82
C ILE A 161 11.69 7.01 -12.75
N THR A 162 12.91 7.17 -12.25
CA THR A 162 14.13 7.22 -13.09
C THR A 162 14.83 5.87 -13.26
N ASP A 163 14.67 4.95 -12.30
CA ASP A 163 15.37 3.64 -12.31
C ASP A 163 14.41 2.49 -12.65
N ASN A 164 14.41 2.10 -13.93
CA ASN A 164 13.59 1.01 -14.44
C ASN A 164 13.93 -0.34 -13.79
N ASN A 165 15.21 -0.58 -13.52
CA ASN A 165 15.66 -1.86 -12.96
C ASN A 165 15.18 -1.99 -11.51
N TYR A 166 15.33 -0.94 -10.72
CA TYR A 166 14.82 -0.87 -9.36
C TYR A 166 13.31 -1.10 -9.31
N ARG A 167 12.57 -0.38 -10.16
CA ARG A 167 11.12 -0.48 -10.26
C ARG A 167 10.66 -1.89 -10.63
N ASN A 168 11.23 -2.49 -11.67
CA ASN A 168 10.85 -3.82 -12.13
C ASN A 168 11.20 -4.91 -11.10
N ASN A 169 12.31 -4.78 -10.40
CA ASN A 169 12.69 -5.68 -9.32
C ASN A 169 11.67 -5.66 -8.18
N ILE A 170 11.24 -4.46 -7.74
CA ILE A 170 10.22 -4.31 -6.68
C ILE A 170 8.88 -4.89 -7.13
N ILE A 171 8.43 -4.63 -8.35
CA ILE A 171 7.18 -5.20 -8.88
C ILE A 171 7.24 -6.74 -8.87
N THR A 172 8.35 -7.32 -9.33
CA THR A 172 8.54 -8.76 -9.36
C THR A 172 8.50 -9.37 -7.96
N LYS A 173 9.19 -8.76 -7.01
CA LYS A 173 9.17 -9.17 -5.61
C LYS A 173 7.79 -8.99 -4.97
N GLY A 174 7.09 -7.90 -5.31
CA GLY A 174 5.73 -7.63 -4.84
C GLY A 174 4.73 -8.69 -5.30
N LEU A 175 4.74 -9.04 -6.58
CA LEU A 175 3.91 -10.12 -7.10
C LEU A 175 4.16 -11.45 -6.37
N LYS A 176 5.44 -11.78 -6.10
CA LYS A 176 5.80 -12.97 -5.33
C LYS A 176 5.33 -12.89 -3.88
N ASN A 177 5.46 -11.73 -3.24
CA ASN A 177 5.01 -11.53 -1.87
C ASN A 177 3.49 -11.66 -1.74
N ALA A 178 2.72 -11.15 -2.72
CA ALA A 178 1.26 -11.22 -2.73
C ALA A 178 0.72 -12.67 -2.70
N GLU A 179 1.50 -13.67 -3.18
CA GLU A 179 1.13 -15.09 -3.11
C GLU A 179 0.91 -15.58 -1.67
N ARG A 180 1.59 -14.98 -0.69
CA ARG A 180 1.44 -15.28 0.74
C ARG A 180 0.04 -14.95 1.26
N PHE A 181 -0.64 -14.01 0.61
CA PHE A 181 -1.91 -13.45 1.01
C PHE A 181 -3.10 -13.90 0.14
N LYS A 182 -2.88 -14.88 -0.74
CA LYS A 182 -3.99 -15.49 -1.49
C LYS A 182 -4.97 -16.19 -0.56
N VAL A 183 -6.25 -16.14 -0.91
CA VAL A 183 -7.32 -16.77 -0.11
C VAL A 183 -7.00 -18.24 0.16
N GLU A 184 -6.50 -18.98 -0.85
CA GLU A 184 -6.16 -20.39 -0.71
C GLU A 184 -4.99 -20.61 0.27
N THR A 185 -4.02 -19.70 0.29
CA THR A 185 -2.87 -19.75 1.21
C THR A 185 -3.33 -19.50 2.63
N ILE A 186 -4.15 -18.47 2.84
CA ILE A 186 -4.69 -18.13 4.16
C ILE A 186 -5.64 -19.20 4.68
N ALA A 187 -6.51 -19.75 3.82
CA ALA A 187 -7.41 -20.86 4.20
C ALA A 187 -6.65 -22.09 4.70
N LYS A 188 -5.50 -22.42 4.09
CA LYS A 188 -4.64 -23.52 4.57
C LYS A 188 -4.08 -23.26 5.96
N LEU A 189 -3.75 -22.02 6.31
CA LEU A 189 -3.29 -21.68 7.66
C LEU A 189 -4.39 -21.94 8.72
N TYR A 190 -5.64 -21.57 8.42
CA TYR A 190 -6.77 -21.87 9.29
C TYR A 190 -7.01 -23.38 9.43
N LEU A 191 -6.99 -24.12 8.31
CA LEU A 191 -7.17 -25.59 8.34
C LEU A 191 -6.09 -26.27 9.16
N ASN A 192 -4.84 -25.81 9.10
CA ASN A 192 -3.77 -26.38 9.91
C ASN A 192 -4.04 -26.23 11.41
N ILE A 193 -4.55 -25.06 11.84
CA ILE A 193 -4.91 -24.85 13.25
C ILE A 193 -6.06 -25.77 13.66
N TYR A 194 -7.11 -25.89 12.84
CA TYR A 194 -8.23 -26.78 13.15
C TYR A 194 -7.79 -28.24 13.28
N ASN A 195 -6.93 -28.72 12.39
CA ASN A 195 -6.39 -30.08 12.46
C ASN A 195 -5.54 -30.29 13.73
N GLN A 196 -4.76 -29.30 14.18
CA GLN A 196 -4.00 -29.39 15.42
C GLN A 196 -4.90 -29.52 16.63
N ILE A 197 -5.98 -28.73 16.70
CA ILE A 197 -6.95 -28.78 17.81
C ILE A 197 -7.71 -30.14 17.86
N GLU A 198 -7.96 -30.77 16.70
CA GLU A 198 -8.63 -32.09 16.65
C GLU A 198 -7.70 -33.21 17.13
N ILE A 199 -6.41 -33.13 16.90
CA ILE A 199 -5.43 -34.13 17.33
C ILE A 199 -5.17 -34.08 18.85
N GLU A 200 -5.33 -32.91 19.46
CA GLU A 200 -5.13 -32.71 20.92
C GLU A 200 -6.34 -33.13 21.77
N LYS A 201 -7.43 -33.60 21.16
CA LYS A 201 -8.61 -34.14 21.84
C LYS A 201 -8.55 -35.67 21.95
#